data_b9249d08d956beca539d33c71cdf5304
#
_entry.id   b9249d08d956beca539d33c71cdf5304
#
_cell.length_a   1.000
_cell.length_b   1.000
_cell.length_c   1.000
_cell.angle_alpha   90.00
_cell.angle_beta   90.00
_cell.angle_gamma   90.00
#
_symmetry.space_group_name_H-M   'P 1'
#
loop_
_entity.id
_entity.type
_entity.pdbx_description
1 polymer ?
#
loop_
_entity_poly.entity_id
_entity_poly.type
_entity_poly.pdbx_seq_one_letter_code
_entity_poly.pdbx_strand_id
1 'polypeptide(L)'
;MAPAGVEQPTGSTHSSSRPPTSSMAMSIGTKPTLFEVKPMRFLIMDAPRHGNLHLYIKEMRKHSVTDVVRVCEPTYHGAELQTAGITLHEMEYADGHSPPADIIDQWLQVVEKVFYSGPSDGSSNCIAVHCVAGLGRAPQMVAIALIEFANMDPVEAVSLIRRHRRGAINEKQLLYLESYKKHYRRGGGAESGCCIIS
;
A
#
# COMPACT_ATOMS: atom_id res chain seq x y z
N MET A 1 67.22 -59.22 19.06
CA MET A 1 66.61 -58.26 20.03
C MET A 1 65.84 -57.22 19.27
N ALA A 2 64.57 -57.38 19.25
CA ALA A 2 63.65 -56.41 18.72
C ALA A 2 62.97 -55.67 19.87
N PRO A 3 62.61 -54.37 19.70
CA PRO A 3 61.54 -53.87 20.52
C PRO A 3 60.33 -53.49 19.70
N ALA A 4 59.25 -53.68 20.29
CA ALA A 4 57.84 -53.51 20.16
C ALA A 4 57.35 -52.34 19.34
N GLY A 5 56.31 -52.62 18.54
CA GLY A 5 55.48 -51.65 17.88
C GLY A 5 54.49 -50.99 18.85
N VAL A 6 54.25 -49.65 18.59
CA VAL A 6 53.20 -48.89 19.24
C VAL A 6 52.16 -48.59 18.20
N GLU A 7 50.98 -49.19 18.39
CA GLU A 7 49.80 -48.85 17.61
C GLU A 7 49.22 -47.48 18.01
N GLN A 8 48.92 -46.63 17.01
CA GLN A 8 48.18 -45.41 17.24
C GLN A 8 46.70 -45.66 16.95
N PRO A 9 45.77 -45.15 17.76
CA PRO A 9 44.32 -45.20 17.44
C PRO A 9 43.91 -44.12 16.44
N THR A 10 43.27 -44.54 15.36
CA THR A 10 42.64 -43.68 14.39
C THR A 10 41.38 -43.08 14.98
N GLY A 11 41.44 -41.77 15.29
CA GLY A 11 40.30 -40.99 15.72
C GLY A 11 39.38 -40.63 14.53
N SER A 12 38.24 -41.26 14.47
CA SER A 12 37.15 -40.93 13.55
C SER A 12 36.46 -39.66 14.03
N THR A 13 36.72 -38.54 13.36
CA THR A 13 35.96 -37.28 13.59
C THR A 13 34.66 -37.34 12.84
N HIS A 14 33.56 -37.67 13.51
CA HIS A 14 32.22 -37.43 13.03
C HIS A 14 31.98 -35.93 12.97
N SER A 15 32.08 -35.36 11.76
CA SER A 15 31.58 -34.03 11.44
C SER A 15 30.07 -34.07 11.47
N SER A 16 29.50 -33.69 12.60
CA SER A 16 28.06 -33.42 12.73
C SER A 16 27.74 -32.14 11.97
N SER A 17 27.29 -32.26 10.72
CA SER A 17 26.69 -31.16 9.95
C SER A 17 25.33 -30.86 10.57
N ARG A 18 25.30 -29.82 11.39
CA ARG A 18 24.08 -29.19 11.90
C ARG A 18 23.26 -28.72 10.69
N PRO A 19 21.97 -29.07 10.54
CA PRO A 19 21.15 -28.54 9.49
C PRO A 19 21.02 -27.02 9.68
N PRO A 20 20.93 -26.23 8.58
CA PRO A 20 20.78 -24.81 8.70
C PRO A 20 19.46 -24.52 9.39
N THR A 21 19.56 -23.88 10.54
CA THR A 21 18.44 -23.46 11.38
C THR A 21 17.65 -22.37 10.72
N SER A 22 16.34 -22.56 10.73
CA SER A 22 15.32 -21.53 10.71
C SER A 22 15.20 -20.75 9.40
N SER A 23 14.34 -21.23 8.52
CA SER A 23 13.60 -20.33 7.65
C SER A 23 12.88 -19.32 8.55
N MET A 24 13.36 -18.08 8.60
CA MET A 24 12.58 -16.99 9.19
C MET A 24 11.23 -17.00 8.50
N ALA A 25 10.17 -17.35 9.22
CA ALA A 25 8.82 -17.34 8.69
C ALA A 25 8.54 -15.93 8.20
N MET A 26 8.45 -15.75 6.88
CA MET A 26 8.11 -14.47 6.28
C MET A 26 6.71 -14.09 6.74
N SER A 27 6.56 -12.90 7.30
CA SER A 27 5.28 -12.39 7.80
C SER A 27 4.95 -11.05 7.14
N ILE A 28 3.68 -10.70 7.16
CA ILE A 28 3.23 -9.32 6.95
C ILE A 28 3.79 -8.48 8.09
N GLY A 29 4.30 -7.29 7.81
CA GLY A 29 4.90 -6.42 8.82
C GLY A 29 3.87 -5.92 9.81
N THR A 30 2.99 -5.00 9.39
CA THR A 30 1.87 -4.53 10.18
C THR A 30 0.55 -5.05 9.62
N LYS A 31 -0.44 -5.29 10.50
CA LYS A 31 -1.77 -5.73 10.04
C LYS A 31 -2.37 -4.67 9.10
N PRO A 32 -2.76 -5.06 7.87
CA PRO A 32 -3.50 -4.17 6.99
C PRO A 32 -4.81 -3.69 7.63
N THR A 33 -5.19 -2.47 7.34
CA THR A 33 -6.38 -1.85 7.93
C THR A 33 -7.38 -1.51 6.83
N LEU A 34 -8.55 -2.12 6.88
CA LEU A 34 -9.66 -1.83 5.97
C LEU A 34 -10.42 -0.59 6.44
N PHE A 35 -10.71 0.31 5.50
CA PHE A 35 -11.59 1.47 5.66
C PHE A 35 -12.75 1.39 4.68
N GLU A 36 -13.95 1.66 5.16
CA GLU A 36 -15.16 1.64 4.34
C GLU A 36 -15.99 2.91 4.57
N VAL A 37 -16.07 3.73 3.55
CA VAL A 37 -16.98 4.88 3.46
C VAL A 37 -17.66 4.79 2.10
N LYS A 38 -18.85 4.20 2.07
CA LYS A 38 -19.54 3.80 0.83
C LYS A 38 -19.58 4.93 -0.22
N PRO A 39 -19.29 4.62 -1.49
CA PRO A 39 -18.94 3.30 -2.03
C PRO A 39 -17.45 2.93 -1.88
N MET A 40 -16.62 3.81 -1.35
CA MET A 40 -15.17 3.64 -1.26
C MET A 40 -14.75 2.61 -0.22
N ARG A 41 -13.79 1.76 -0.60
CA ARG A 41 -13.14 0.77 0.26
C ARG A 41 -11.62 0.82 0.06
N PHE A 42 -10.89 1.09 1.12
CA PHE A 42 -9.43 1.22 1.09
C PHE A 42 -8.77 0.25 2.07
N LEU A 43 -7.72 -0.42 1.63
CA LEU A 43 -6.87 -1.26 2.47
C LEU A 43 -5.52 -0.57 2.68
N ILE A 44 -5.29 0.05 3.83
CA ILE A 44 -4.02 0.70 4.14
C ILE A 44 -3.02 -0.34 4.69
N MET A 45 -1.81 -0.38 4.12
CA MET A 45 -0.75 -1.34 4.47
C MET A 45 0.60 -0.64 4.58
N ASP A 46 1.54 -1.33 5.20
CA ASP A 46 2.98 -1.09 5.03
C ASP A 46 3.47 -1.70 3.71
N ALA A 47 4.73 -1.38 3.33
CA ALA A 47 5.29 -1.85 2.08
C ALA A 47 5.54 -3.35 2.08
N PRO A 48 4.98 -4.11 1.13
CA PRO A 48 5.47 -5.44 0.81
C PRO A 48 6.94 -5.38 0.38
N ARG A 49 7.65 -6.47 0.61
CA ARG A 49 8.98 -6.72 0.06
C ARG A 49 8.91 -7.87 -0.91
N HIS A 50 9.89 -7.96 -1.80
CA HIS A 50 9.93 -9.04 -2.79
C HIS A 50 9.69 -10.45 -2.17
N GLY A 51 10.31 -10.74 -1.02
CA GLY A 51 10.17 -12.05 -0.39
C GLY A 51 8.83 -12.34 0.27
N ASN A 52 8.02 -11.33 0.64
CA ASN A 52 6.74 -11.52 1.35
C ASN A 52 5.51 -11.00 0.59
N LEU A 53 5.67 -10.54 -0.64
CA LEU A 53 4.59 -9.98 -1.46
C LEU A 53 3.40 -10.95 -1.60
N HIS A 54 3.67 -12.24 -1.74
CA HIS A 54 2.65 -13.28 -1.84
C HIS A 54 1.68 -13.32 -0.63
N LEU A 55 2.17 -12.96 0.58
CA LEU A 55 1.34 -12.86 1.78
C LEU A 55 0.40 -11.67 1.72
N TYR A 56 0.89 -10.53 1.20
CA TYR A 56 0.07 -9.34 0.99
C TYR A 56 -0.98 -9.58 -0.11
N ILE A 57 -0.62 -10.26 -1.20
CA ILE A 57 -1.58 -10.66 -2.25
C ILE A 57 -2.69 -11.54 -1.66
N LYS A 58 -2.34 -12.48 -0.79
CA LYS A 58 -3.34 -13.31 -0.10
C LYS A 58 -4.29 -12.47 0.76
N GLU A 59 -3.77 -11.46 1.44
CA GLU A 59 -4.59 -10.54 2.25
C GLU A 59 -5.46 -9.63 1.37
N MET A 60 -4.89 -9.07 0.30
CA MET A 60 -5.62 -8.25 -0.66
C MET A 60 -6.82 -8.99 -1.28
N ARG A 61 -6.65 -10.28 -1.60
CA ARG A 61 -7.73 -11.12 -2.15
C ARG A 61 -8.91 -11.27 -1.18
N LYS A 62 -8.68 -11.34 0.13
CA LYS A 62 -9.74 -11.40 1.14
C LYS A 62 -10.63 -10.16 1.13
N HIS A 63 -10.08 -9.04 0.70
CA HIS A 63 -10.77 -7.74 0.67
C HIS A 63 -11.21 -7.32 -0.74
N SER A 64 -11.10 -8.23 -1.73
CA SER A 64 -11.46 -7.96 -3.13
C SER A 64 -10.70 -6.76 -3.71
N VAL A 65 -9.38 -6.65 -3.40
CA VAL A 65 -8.53 -5.61 -3.93
C VAL A 65 -8.33 -5.81 -5.43
N THR A 66 -8.66 -4.79 -6.22
CA THR A 66 -8.48 -4.74 -7.67
C THR A 66 -7.30 -3.89 -8.09
N ASP A 67 -6.96 -2.91 -7.26
CA ASP A 67 -5.93 -1.91 -7.54
C ASP A 67 -5.04 -1.70 -6.32
N VAL A 68 -3.74 -1.55 -6.55
CA VAL A 68 -2.73 -1.18 -5.54
C VAL A 68 -2.12 0.15 -5.91
N VAL A 69 -2.10 1.09 -4.99
CA VAL A 69 -1.40 2.37 -5.14
C VAL A 69 -0.17 2.39 -4.25
N ARG A 70 1.00 2.44 -4.86
CA ARG A 70 2.30 2.53 -4.20
C ARG A 70 2.75 4.00 -4.19
N VAL A 71 2.83 4.60 -3.00
CA VAL A 71 3.23 6.01 -2.83
C VAL A 71 4.64 6.16 -2.24
N CYS A 72 5.44 5.10 -2.30
CA CYS A 72 6.85 5.08 -1.90
C CYS A 72 7.70 4.43 -2.97
N GLU A 73 9.00 4.47 -2.79
CA GLU A 73 9.99 3.85 -3.64
C GLU A 73 9.69 2.35 -3.87
N PRO A 74 10.04 1.78 -5.02
CA PRO A 74 9.80 0.38 -5.33
C PRO A 74 10.52 -0.57 -4.38
N THR A 75 9.79 -1.39 -3.65
CA THR A 75 10.29 -2.45 -2.75
C THR A 75 10.04 -3.86 -3.29
N TYR A 76 9.28 -3.96 -4.38
CA TYR A 76 8.95 -5.21 -5.09
C TYR A 76 8.61 -4.92 -6.56
N HIS A 77 8.63 -5.96 -7.39
CA HIS A 77 8.19 -5.89 -8.78
C HIS A 77 6.70 -6.18 -8.92
N GLY A 78 6.03 -5.46 -9.82
CA GLY A 78 4.57 -5.56 -9.99
C GLY A 78 4.07 -6.82 -10.70
N ALA A 79 4.95 -7.67 -11.25
CA ALA A 79 4.57 -8.84 -12.03
C ALA A 79 3.67 -9.84 -11.28
N GLU A 80 3.93 -10.06 -9.98
CA GLU A 80 3.10 -10.94 -9.15
C GLU A 80 1.70 -10.37 -8.92
N LEU A 81 1.56 -9.05 -8.77
CA LEU A 81 0.26 -8.37 -8.68
C LEU A 81 -0.52 -8.54 -9.98
N GLN A 82 0.12 -8.29 -11.11
CA GLN A 82 -0.49 -8.46 -12.44
C GLN A 82 -0.97 -9.91 -12.65
N THR A 83 -0.15 -10.90 -12.29
CA THR A 83 -0.54 -12.31 -12.34
C THR A 83 -1.73 -12.61 -11.42
N ALA A 84 -1.86 -11.88 -10.32
CA ALA A 84 -2.99 -11.99 -9.40
C ALA A 84 -4.26 -11.24 -9.87
N GLY A 85 -4.21 -10.55 -11.02
CA GLY A 85 -5.30 -9.73 -11.55
C GLY A 85 -5.43 -8.37 -10.85
N ILE A 86 -4.37 -7.90 -10.19
CA ILE A 86 -4.36 -6.64 -9.44
C ILE A 86 -3.53 -5.61 -10.22
N THR A 87 -4.09 -4.45 -10.49
CA THR A 87 -3.41 -3.34 -11.17
C THR A 87 -2.53 -2.57 -10.18
N LEU A 88 -1.25 -2.35 -10.53
CA LEU A 88 -0.34 -1.51 -9.75
C LEU A 88 -0.28 -0.11 -10.34
N HIS A 89 -0.50 0.90 -9.50
CA HIS A 89 -0.32 2.31 -9.79
C HIS A 89 0.87 2.85 -8.98
N GLU A 90 1.84 3.45 -9.67
CA GLU A 90 3.02 4.03 -9.05
C GLU A 90 2.85 5.55 -8.93
N MET A 91 2.74 6.02 -7.70
CA MET A 91 2.47 7.43 -7.34
C MET A 91 3.43 7.88 -6.25
N GLU A 92 4.73 7.64 -6.50
CA GLU A 92 5.80 7.94 -5.55
C GLU A 92 5.92 9.43 -5.30
N TYR A 93 6.05 9.81 -4.03
CA TYR A 93 6.47 11.15 -3.61
C TYR A 93 7.25 11.10 -2.30
N ALA A 94 8.00 12.18 -2.01
CA ALA A 94 8.95 12.23 -0.90
C ALA A 94 8.29 12.03 0.46
N ASP A 95 8.92 11.23 1.31
CA ASP A 95 8.42 10.96 2.67
C ASP A 95 8.36 12.22 3.53
N GLY A 96 7.33 12.32 4.35
CA GLY A 96 7.07 13.49 5.21
C GLY A 96 6.59 14.74 4.45
N HIS A 97 6.43 14.69 3.13
CA HIS A 97 5.89 15.77 2.31
C HIS A 97 4.41 15.55 1.98
N SER A 98 3.78 16.61 1.50
CA SER A 98 2.44 16.51 0.91
C SER A 98 2.55 16.03 -0.53
N PRO A 99 1.56 15.27 -1.04
CA PRO A 99 1.57 14.82 -2.41
C PRO A 99 1.52 16.01 -3.38
N PRO A 100 2.30 15.99 -4.49
CA PRO A 100 2.20 16.95 -5.58
C PRO A 100 0.80 16.91 -6.23
N ALA A 101 0.41 18.01 -6.88
CA ALA A 101 -0.92 18.14 -7.48
C ALA A 101 -1.19 17.06 -8.56
N ASP A 102 -0.21 16.77 -9.40
CA ASP A 102 -0.30 15.73 -10.43
C ASP A 102 -0.49 14.33 -9.85
N ILE A 103 0.12 14.03 -8.72
CA ILE A 103 -0.08 12.77 -7.97
C ILE A 103 -1.50 12.73 -7.39
N ILE A 104 -1.99 13.85 -6.87
CA ILE A 104 -3.37 13.93 -6.35
C ILE A 104 -4.36 13.67 -7.49
N ASP A 105 -4.18 14.32 -8.64
CA ASP A 105 -5.08 14.17 -9.78
C ASP A 105 -5.10 12.71 -10.29
N GLN A 106 -3.94 12.07 -10.43
CA GLN A 106 -3.85 10.65 -10.79
C GLN A 106 -4.56 9.76 -9.77
N TRP A 107 -4.37 10.03 -8.48
CA TRP A 107 -5.03 9.31 -7.40
C TRP A 107 -6.54 9.41 -7.48
N LEU A 108 -7.08 10.63 -7.63
CA LEU A 108 -8.51 10.86 -7.67
C LEU A 108 -9.15 10.23 -8.92
N GLN A 109 -8.44 10.18 -10.05
CA GLN A 109 -8.88 9.45 -11.25
C GLN A 109 -8.98 7.93 -10.98
N VAL A 110 -8.04 7.34 -10.27
CA VAL A 110 -8.11 5.92 -9.88
C VAL A 110 -9.30 5.66 -8.96
N VAL A 111 -9.51 6.53 -7.96
CA VAL A 111 -10.66 6.45 -7.05
C VAL A 111 -11.99 6.54 -7.82
N GLU A 112 -12.11 7.50 -8.72
CA GLU A 112 -13.33 7.65 -9.55
C GLU A 112 -13.55 6.42 -10.43
N LYS A 113 -12.51 5.96 -11.12
CA LYS A 113 -12.59 4.78 -11.98
C LYS A 113 -13.06 3.55 -11.23
N VAL A 114 -12.50 3.29 -10.05
CA VAL A 114 -12.75 2.04 -9.31
C VAL A 114 -14.12 2.07 -8.62
N PHE A 115 -14.54 3.22 -8.09
CA PHE A 115 -15.74 3.27 -7.23
C PHE A 115 -16.95 3.94 -7.88
N TYR A 116 -16.76 4.71 -8.95
CA TYR A 116 -17.84 5.56 -9.48
C TYR A 116 -18.09 5.39 -10.99
N SER A 117 -17.17 4.76 -11.75
CA SER A 117 -17.29 4.64 -13.21
C SER A 117 -17.77 3.27 -13.69
N GLY A 118 -17.90 2.28 -12.78
CA GLY A 118 -18.39 0.95 -13.10
C GLY A 118 -19.91 0.81 -12.94
N PRO A 119 -20.50 -0.26 -13.49
CA PRO A 119 -21.89 -0.59 -13.21
C PRO A 119 -22.07 -0.81 -11.70
N SER A 120 -23.23 -0.40 -11.18
CA SER A 120 -23.59 -0.60 -9.76
C SER A 120 -23.97 -2.05 -9.49
N ASP A 121 -23.12 -2.99 -9.89
CA ASP A 121 -23.35 -4.44 -9.80
C ASP A 121 -23.16 -5.02 -8.41
N GLY A 122 -22.98 -4.16 -7.41
CA GLY A 122 -22.67 -4.59 -6.04
C GLY A 122 -21.24 -5.10 -5.87
N SER A 123 -20.37 -4.90 -6.87
CA SER A 123 -18.95 -5.28 -6.74
C SER A 123 -18.32 -4.55 -5.57
N SER A 124 -17.72 -5.30 -4.67
CA SER A 124 -17.07 -4.77 -3.47
C SER A 124 -15.59 -4.45 -3.74
N ASN A 125 -15.30 -3.77 -4.86
CA ASN A 125 -13.94 -3.38 -5.21
C ASN A 125 -13.25 -2.66 -4.05
N CYS A 126 -11.94 -2.85 -3.95
CA CYS A 126 -11.13 -2.23 -2.92
C CYS A 126 -9.81 -1.75 -3.54
N ILE A 127 -9.34 -0.59 -3.13
CA ILE A 127 -8.01 -0.10 -3.46
C ILE A 127 -7.10 -0.31 -2.26
N ALA A 128 -5.99 -1.04 -2.44
CA ALA A 128 -4.94 -1.07 -1.43
C ALA A 128 -4.00 0.11 -1.63
N VAL A 129 -3.68 0.83 -0.55
CA VAL A 129 -2.73 1.95 -0.58
C VAL A 129 -1.61 1.68 0.40
N HIS A 130 -0.36 1.78 -0.03
CA HIS A 130 0.77 1.59 0.87
C HIS A 130 1.91 2.59 0.63
N CYS A 131 2.62 2.88 1.71
CA CYS A 131 3.92 3.53 1.73
C CYS A 131 4.89 2.65 2.54
N VAL A 132 5.99 3.16 3.04
CA VAL A 132 6.95 2.32 3.81
C VAL A 132 6.29 1.73 5.07
N ALA A 133 5.81 2.57 6.00
CA ALA A 133 5.20 2.13 7.26
C ALA A 133 3.65 2.07 7.22
N GLY A 134 3.04 2.62 6.19
CA GLY A 134 1.58 2.77 6.10
C GLY A 134 0.99 3.75 7.12
N LEU A 135 1.77 4.70 7.63
CA LEU A 135 1.35 5.65 8.67
C LEU A 135 1.31 7.12 8.21
N GLY A 136 2.05 7.48 7.16
CA GLY A 136 2.10 8.87 6.67
C GLY A 136 1.41 9.01 5.32
N ARG A 137 2.17 8.79 4.23
CA ARG A 137 1.77 9.01 2.83
C ARG A 137 0.49 8.28 2.44
N ALA A 138 0.39 6.98 2.72
CA ALA A 138 -0.78 6.19 2.34
C ALA A 138 -2.08 6.64 3.04
N PRO A 139 -2.13 6.84 4.37
CA PRO A 139 -3.29 7.41 5.04
C PRO A 139 -3.66 8.82 4.55
N GLN A 140 -2.68 9.64 4.18
CA GLN A 140 -2.92 10.99 3.65
C GLN A 140 -3.66 10.93 2.31
N MET A 141 -3.28 10.03 1.39
CA MET A 141 -4.00 9.82 0.13
C MET A 141 -5.45 9.39 0.38
N VAL A 142 -5.68 8.49 1.33
CA VAL A 142 -7.04 8.08 1.71
C VAL A 142 -7.84 9.26 2.28
N ALA A 143 -7.23 10.09 3.14
CA ALA A 143 -7.90 11.29 3.66
C ALA A 143 -8.31 12.25 2.53
N ILE A 144 -7.45 12.49 1.54
CA ILE A 144 -7.78 13.31 0.36
C ILE A 144 -8.99 12.75 -0.39
N ALA A 145 -9.05 11.44 -0.61
CA ALA A 145 -10.21 10.81 -1.25
C ALA A 145 -11.51 11.00 -0.44
N LEU A 146 -11.44 10.89 0.89
CA LEU A 146 -12.61 11.12 1.75
C LEU A 146 -13.08 12.59 1.72
N ILE A 147 -12.14 13.54 1.67
CA ILE A 147 -12.44 14.96 1.54
C ILE A 147 -13.11 15.22 0.18
N GLU A 148 -12.58 14.69 -0.91
CA GLU A 148 -13.07 14.94 -2.28
C GLU A 148 -14.41 14.26 -2.55
N PHE A 149 -14.54 12.99 -2.29
CA PHE A 149 -15.68 12.19 -2.71
C PHE A 149 -16.77 12.00 -1.64
N ALA A 150 -16.40 11.96 -0.35
CA ALA A 150 -17.37 11.87 0.74
C ALA A 150 -17.71 13.24 1.33
N ASN A 151 -17.11 14.33 0.85
CA ASN A 151 -17.26 15.69 1.39
C ASN A 151 -17.00 15.77 2.89
N MET A 152 -16.05 14.94 3.37
CA MET A 152 -15.71 14.85 4.77
C MET A 152 -14.83 16.04 5.18
N ASP A 153 -15.03 16.56 6.38
CA ASP A 153 -14.10 17.54 6.96
C ASP A 153 -12.72 16.93 7.16
N PRO A 154 -11.61 17.66 6.91
CA PRO A 154 -10.26 17.14 7.05
C PRO A 154 -9.95 16.54 8.43
N VAL A 155 -10.38 17.21 9.51
CA VAL A 155 -10.15 16.75 10.89
C VAL A 155 -10.98 15.48 11.17
N GLU A 156 -12.19 15.41 10.64
CA GLU A 156 -13.05 14.23 10.73
C GLU A 156 -12.42 13.05 9.98
N ALA A 157 -11.93 13.25 8.74
CA ALA A 157 -11.26 12.24 7.95
C ALA A 157 -10.03 11.67 8.68
N VAL A 158 -9.18 12.54 9.23
CA VAL A 158 -8.00 12.14 10.00
C VAL A 158 -8.40 11.40 11.28
N SER A 159 -9.43 11.88 11.99
CA SER A 159 -9.93 11.24 13.21
C SER A 159 -10.49 9.83 12.92
N LEU A 160 -11.22 9.68 11.82
CA LEU A 160 -11.71 8.38 11.36
C LEU A 160 -10.55 7.43 11.08
N ILE A 161 -9.54 7.87 10.34
CA ILE A 161 -8.36 7.06 10.01
C ILE A 161 -7.61 6.66 11.29
N ARG A 162 -7.36 7.59 12.21
CA ARG A 162 -6.63 7.33 13.46
C ARG A 162 -7.35 6.36 14.41
N ARG A 163 -8.68 6.30 14.39
CA ARG A 163 -9.45 5.31 15.18
C ARG A 163 -9.11 3.88 14.78
N HIS A 164 -8.85 3.64 13.50
CA HIS A 164 -8.55 2.30 12.98
C HIS A 164 -7.04 2.04 12.83
N ARG A 165 -6.24 3.10 12.65
CA ARG A 165 -4.80 3.02 12.45
C ARG A 165 -4.07 4.07 13.31
N ARG A 166 -3.78 3.70 14.56
CA ARG A 166 -3.11 4.61 15.52
C ARG A 166 -1.77 5.10 14.98
N GLY A 167 -1.48 6.38 15.17
CA GLY A 167 -0.25 7.01 14.71
C GLY A 167 -0.25 7.42 13.24
N ALA A 168 -1.35 7.20 12.51
CA ALA A 168 -1.48 7.68 11.14
C ALA A 168 -1.57 9.21 11.09
N ILE A 169 -0.97 9.78 10.04
CA ILE A 169 -1.00 11.22 9.69
C ILE A 169 -0.37 12.06 10.79
N ASN A 170 0.83 12.57 10.57
CA ASN A 170 1.51 13.47 11.50
C ASN A 170 0.88 14.88 11.47
N GLU A 171 1.34 15.74 12.37
CA GLU A 171 0.81 17.10 12.49
C GLU A 171 1.00 17.94 11.22
N LYS A 172 2.16 17.86 10.57
CA LYS A 172 2.43 18.57 9.32
C LYS A 172 1.46 18.13 8.20
N GLN A 173 1.17 16.83 8.12
CA GLN A 173 0.22 16.29 7.16
C GLN A 173 -1.23 16.70 7.48
N LEU A 174 -1.59 16.77 8.76
CA LEU A 174 -2.90 17.27 9.18
C LEU A 174 -3.07 18.74 8.77
N LEU A 175 -2.12 19.62 9.08
CA LEU A 175 -2.14 21.03 8.69
C LEU A 175 -2.28 21.21 7.17
N TYR A 176 -1.59 20.36 6.39
CA TYR A 176 -1.78 20.35 4.94
C TYR A 176 -3.22 19.99 4.55
N LEU A 177 -3.80 18.95 5.15
CA LEU A 177 -5.16 18.53 4.84
C LEU A 177 -6.21 19.60 5.23
N GLU A 178 -6.01 20.31 6.34
CA GLU A 178 -6.86 21.43 6.76
C GLU A 178 -6.80 22.59 5.77
N SER A 179 -5.63 22.82 5.15
CA SER A 179 -5.47 23.84 4.10
C SER A 179 -5.89 23.37 2.71
N TYR A 180 -6.13 22.07 2.53
CA TYR A 180 -6.44 21.47 1.23
C TYR A 180 -7.74 22.01 0.66
N LYS A 181 -7.70 22.44 -0.61
CA LYS A 181 -8.88 22.94 -1.33
C LYS A 181 -9.36 21.87 -2.30
N LYS A 182 -10.60 21.47 -2.13
CA LYS A 182 -11.28 20.57 -3.08
C LYS A 182 -11.24 21.17 -4.48
N HIS A 183 -10.88 20.36 -5.45
CA HIS A 183 -10.80 20.81 -6.84
C HIS A 183 -11.23 19.73 -7.84
N TYR A 184 -11.40 18.48 -7.40
CA TYR A 184 -11.75 17.40 -8.30
C TYR A 184 -13.20 17.50 -8.76
N ARG A 185 -13.39 17.54 -10.09
CA ARG A 185 -14.72 17.52 -10.71
C ARG A 185 -14.95 16.16 -11.35
N ARG A 186 -15.90 15.40 -10.82
CA ARG A 186 -16.30 14.09 -11.34
C ARG A 186 -16.85 14.26 -12.75
N GLY A 187 -16.42 13.39 -13.68
CA GLY A 187 -16.91 13.39 -15.06
C GLY A 187 -16.36 14.48 -15.96
N GLY A 188 -15.28 15.13 -15.58
CA GLY A 188 -14.58 16.12 -16.42
C GLY A 188 -13.78 15.48 -17.54
N GLY A 189 -14.43 14.84 -18.52
CA GLY A 189 -13.89 14.73 -19.87
C GLY A 189 -13.70 16.12 -20.41
N ALA A 190 -12.54 16.40 -21.02
CA ALA A 190 -12.13 17.69 -21.55
C ALA A 190 -13.25 18.34 -22.40
N GLU A 191 -14.01 19.24 -21.82
CA GLU A 191 -14.67 20.26 -22.60
C GLU A 191 -13.60 21.27 -23.00
N SER A 192 -13.04 21.06 -24.19
CA SER A 192 -12.34 22.10 -24.93
C SER A 192 -13.34 23.22 -25.17
N GLY A 193 -13.37 24.22 -24.28
CA GLY A 193 -14.13 25.43 -24.41
C GLY A 193 -13.65 26.17 -25.65
N CYS A 194 -14.36 25.96 -26.75
CA CYS A 194 -14.30 26.83 -27.91
C CYS A 194 -14.94 28.15 -27.52
N CYS A 195 -14.12 29.13 -27.08
CA CYS A 195 -14.55 30.52 -27.01
C CYS A 195 -14.81 31.01 -28.44
N ILE A 196 -16.07 31.00 -28.88
CA ILE A 196 -16.50 31.79 -30.03
C ILE A 196 -16.68 33.20 -29.52
N ILE A 197 -15.75 34.08 -29.86
CA ILE A 197 -15.91 35.53 -29.75
C ILE A 197 -16.63 35.97 -31.01
N SER A 198 -17.82 36.50 -30.86
CA SER A 198 -18.53 37.29 -31.86
C SER A 198 -18.35 38.75 -31.54
#